data_e0f57c681fc940a564f18c2506d4d06f
#
_entry.id   e0f57c681fc940a564f18c2506d4d06f
#
_cell.length_a   1.000
_cell.length_b   1.000
_cell.length_c   1.000
_cell.angle_alpha   90.00
_cell.angle_beta   90.00
_cell.angle_gamma   90.00
#
_symmetry.space_group_name_H-M   'P 1'
#
loop_
_entity.id
_entity.type
_entity.pdbx_description
1 polymer ?
#
loop_
_entity_poly.entity_id
_entity_poly.type
_entity_poly.pdbx_seq_one_letter_code
_entity_poly.pdbx_strand_id
1 'polypeptide(L)'
;MILGIDTDVLTAWAMQGHPRHFAARRLFQEESRNQGNLLGLAPQVVQEFLHVATDPRRFEKPLAFQDAIRVARRLWEGSEVARLIPTPDVLPRTLDLMESFDLGRKRILDTALAATFESAGVRRIATLNPGDFAIFPFLEVVQIPV
;
A
#
# COMPACT_ATOMS: atom_id res chain seq x y z
N MET A 1 -7.69 -3.23 -14.36
CA MET A 1 -6.60 -2.35 -13.94
C MET A 1 -6.37 -2.49 -12.44
N ILE A 2 -5.13 -2.50 -12.00
CA ILE A 2 -4.78 -2.71 -10.60
C ILE A 2 -4.42 -1.37 -9.96
N LEU A 3 -4.97 -1.10 -8.78
CA LEU A 3 -4.57 0.02 -7.93
C LEU A 3 -3.69 -0.52 -6.79
N GLY A 4 -2.41 -0.18 -6.80
CA GLY A 4 -1.50 -0.55 -5.71
C GLY A 4 -1.86 0.21 -4.44
N ILE A 5 -1.81 -0.46 -3.31
CA ILE A 5 -2.20 0.10 -2.02
C ILE A 5 -0.98 0.22 -1.12
N ASP A 6 -0.72 1.43 -0.62
CA ASP A 6 0.31 1.67 0.39
C ASP A 6 -0.23 1.35 1.78
N THR A 7 0.67 1.08 2.71
CA THR A 7 0.33 0.69 4.08
C THR A 7 -0.55 1.71 4.80
N ASP A 8 -0.28 3.01 4.63
CA ASP A 8 -1.04 4.07 5.30
C ASP A 8 -2.51 4.10 4.86
N VAL A 9 -2.77 3.82 3.59
CA VAL A 9 -4.13 3.73 3.05
C VAL A 9 -4.85 2.50 3.58
N LEU A 10 -4.15 1.37 3.62
CA LEU A 10 -4.73 0.14 4.17
C LEU A 10 -5.08 0.31 5.65
N THR A 11 -4.20 0.95 6.41
CA THR A 11 -4.42 1.26 7.83
C THR A 11 -5.64 2.18 8.01
N ALA A 12 -5.75 3.23 7.19
CA ALA A 12 -6.89 4.13 7.23
C ALA A 12 -8.20 3.41 6.90
N TRP A 13 -8.16 2.51 5.92
CA TRP A 13 -9.33 1.71 5.54
C TRP A 13 -9.80 0.79 6.67
N ALA A 14 -8.87 0.20 7.40
CA ALA A 14 -9.18 -0.79 8.44
C ALA A 14 -9.59 -0.15 9.78
N MET A 15 -9.13 1.06 10.08
CA MET A 15 -9.29 1.67 11.39
C MET A 15 -10.37 2.76 11.39
N GLN A 16 -11.50 2.48 12.03
CA GLN A 16 -12.64 3.40 12.10
C GLN A 16 -12.29 4.79 12.65
N GLY A 17 -11.38 4.85 13.63
CA GLY A 17 -10.96 6.10 14.26
C GLY A 17 -9.95 6.91 13.44
N HIS A 18 -9.47 6.38 12.32
CA HIS A 18 -8.48 7.07 11.51
C HIS A 18 -9.13 8.28 10.80
N PRO A 19 -8.45 9.46 10.76
CA PRO A 19 -9.01 10.65 10.11
C PRO A 19 -9.40 10.47 8.65
N ARG A 20 -8.70 9.56 7.96
CA ARG A 20 -8.91 9.30 6.53
C ARG A 20 -9.71 8.01 6.28
N HIS A 21 -10.34 7.47 7.31
CA HIS A 21 -11.06 6.20 7.21
C HIS A 21 -12.15 6.23 6.13
N PHE A 22 -13.02 7.22 6.14
CA PHE A 22 -14.12 7.29 5.17
C PHE A 22 -13.62 7.51 3.75
N ALA A 23 -12.57 8.32 3.59
CA ALA A 23 -11.96 8.56 2.28
C ALA A 23 -11.35 7.27 1.71
N ALA A 24 -10.65 6.50 2.53
CA ALA A 24 -10.07 5.21 2.12
C ALA A 24 -11.16 4.20 1.78
N ARG A 25 -12.21 4.14 2.58
CA ARG A 25 -13.37 3.27 2.31
C ARG A 25 -14.03 3.62 0.98
N ARG A 26 -14.22 4.89 0.72
CA ARG A 26 -14.81 5.37 -0.52
C ARG A 26 -13.96 4.96 -1.72
N LEU A 27 -12.64 5.14 -1.62
CA LEU A 27 -11.72 4.76 -2.70
C LEU A 27 -11.85 3.28 -3.04
N PHE A 28 -11.84 2.41 -2.03
CA PHE A 28 -11.97 0.96 -2.26
C PHE A 28 -13.31 0.61 -2.90
N GLN A 29 -14.38 1.25 -2.47
CA GLN A 29 -15.71 1.06 -3.06
C GLN A 29 -15.75 1.50 -4.51
N GLU A 30 -15.16 2.64 -4.83
CA GLU A 30 -15.11 3.15 -6.20
C GLU A 30 -14.32 2.22 -7.12
N GLU A 31 -13.19 1.70 -6.65
CA GLU A 31 -12.41 0.73 -7.42
C GLU A 31 -13.19 -0.57 -7.65
N SER A 32 -13.92 -1.05 -6.66
CA SER A 32 -14.68 -2.29 -6.78
C SER A 32 -15.89 -2.18 -7.71
N ARG A 33 -16.39 -0.97 -7.96
CA ARG A 33 -17.48 -0.74 -8.91
C ARG A 33 -17.04 -0.91 -10.36
N ASN A 34 -15.77 -0.71 -10.64
CA ASN A 34 -15.23 -0.86 -11.99
C ASN A 34 -14.88 -2.32 -12.22
N GLN A 35 -15.66 -2.98 -13.06
CA GLN A 35 -15.47 -4.39 -13.35
C GLN A 35 -14.06 -4.65 -13.89
N GLY A 36 -13.39 -5.64 -13.31
CA GLY A 36 -12.04 -5.99 -13.68
C GLY A 36 -10.95 -5.24 -12.93
N ASN A 37 -11.30 -4.23 -12.12
CA ASN A 37 -10.32 -3.54 -11.28
C ASN A 37 -10.05 -4.36 -10.02
N LEU A 38 -8.77 -4.40 -9.63
CA LEU A 38 -8.30 -5.10 -8.43
C LEU A 38 -7.48 -4.15 -7.57
N LEU A 39 -7.49 -4.41 -6.27
CA LEU A 39 -6.57 -3.78 -5.33
C LEU A 39 -5.28 -4.59 -5.32
N GLY A 40 -4.14 -3.92 -5.51
CA GLY A 40 -2.85 -4.59 -5.49
C GLY A 40 -2.21 -4.53 -4.11
N LEU A 41 -1.95 -5.68 -3.51
CA LEU A 41 -1.31 -5.78 -2.20
C LEU A 41 -0.01 -6.57 -2.30
N ALA A 42 1.07 -5.95 -1.86
CA ALA A 42 2.34 -6.64 -1.67
C ALA A 42 2.41 -7.22 -0.24
N PRO A 43 3.11 -8.34 -0.02
CA PRO A 43 3.22 -8.93 1.32
C PRO A 43 3.78 -7.94 2.35
N GLN A 44 4.77 -7.13 1.96
CA GLN A 44 5.37 -6.15 2.87
C GLN A 44 4.36 -5.10 3.35
N VAL A 45 3.37 -4.74 2.53
CA VAL A 45 2.32 -3.80 2.93
C VAL A 45 1.42 -4.43 4.01
N VAL A 46 1.05 -5.68 3.82
CA VAL A 46 0.22 -6.40 4.80
C VAL A 46 0.98 -6.59 6.12
N GLN A 47 2.26 -6.93 6.04
CA GLN A 47 3.11 -7.11 7.23
C GLN A 47 3.26 -5.79 7.99
N GLU A 48 3.53 -4.70 7.28
CA GLU A 48 3.63 -3.38 7.90
C GLU A 48 2.29 -2.93 8.49
N PHE A 49 1.18 -3.22 7.83
CA PHE A 49 -0.15 -2.97 8.36
C PHE A 49 -0.34 -3.64 9.73
N LEU A 50 0.03 -4.92 9.85
CA LEU A 50 -0.07 -5.63 11.13
C LEU A 50 0.73 -4.93 12.22
N HIS A 51 1.92 -4.45 11.89
CA HIS A 51 2.80 -3.77 12.83
C HIS A 51 2.26 -2.40 13.24
N VAL A 52 1.82 -1.61 12.25
CA VAL A 52 1.38 -0.23 12.48
C VAL A 52 0.01 -0.16 13.15
N ALA A 53 -0.96 -0.90 12.65
CA ALA A 53 -2.35 -0.82 13.13
C ALA A 53 -2.53 -1.32 14.57
N THR A 54 -1.60 -2.12 15.05
CA THR A 54 -1.64 -2.69 16.41
C THR A 54 -0.71 -1.97 17.40
N ASP A 55 -0.07 -0.89 16.97
CA ASP A 55 0.91 -0.17 17.79
C ASP A 55 0.21 0.86 18.71
N PRO A 56 0.23 0.64 20.05
CA PRO A 56 -0.38 1.57 20.99
C PRO A 56 0.36 2.91 21.09
N ARG A 57 1.59 2.99 20.56
CA ARG A 57 2.33 4.26 20.50
C ARG A 57 1.87 5.16 19.37
N ARG A 58 1.23 4.59 18.34
CA ARG A 58 0.75 5.34 17.17
C ARG A 58 -0.73 5.68 17.27
N PHE A 59 -1.52 4.81 17.91
CA PHE A 59 -2.96 4.97 17.99
C PHE A 59 -3.43 4.83 19.43
N GLU A 60 -4.32 5.72 19.82
CA GLU A 60 -4.95 5.66 21.15
C GLU A 60 -5.76 4.37 21.30
N LYS A 61 -6.44 3.96 20.23
CA LYS A 61 -7.21 2.72 20.19
C LYS A 61 -6.71 1.84 19.04
N PRO A 62 -5.58 1.17 19.23
CA PRO A 62 -5.06 0.29 18.17
C PRO A 62 -5.96 -0.92 17.98
N LEU A 63 -5.84 -1.58 16.83
CA LEU A 63 -6.50 -2.87 16.63
C LEU A 63 -5.87 -3.92 17.54
N ALA A 64 -6.70 -4.79 18.09
CA ALA A 64 -6.20 -6.01 18.73
C ALA A 64 -5.47 -6.84 17.67
N PHE A 65 -4.37 -7.47 18.04
CA PHE A 65 -3.53 -8.19 17.07
C PHE A 65 -4.33 -9.29 16.36
N GLN A 66 -5.18 -10.01 17.07
CA GLN A 66 -6.02 -11.05 16.47
C GLN A 66 -7.00 -10.48 15.42
N ASP A 67 -7.54 -9.29 15.67
CA ASP A 67 -8.42 -8.63 14.73
C ASP A 67 -7.66 -8.18 13.48
N ALA A 68 -6.46 -7.65 13.65
CA ALA A 68 -5.60 -7.25 12.53
C ALA A 68 -5.23 -8.44 11.66
N ILE A 69 -4.89 -9.58 12.27
CA ILE A 69 -4.61 -10.83 11.53
C ILE A 69 -5.84 -11.25 10.72
N ARG A 70 -7.02 -11.17 11.32
CA ARG A 70 -8.26 -11.57 10.65
C ARG A 70 -8.54 -10.68 9.42
N VAL A 71 -8.34 -9.38 9.57
CA VAL A 71 -8.47 -8.42 8.46
C VAL A 71 -7.45 -8.73 7.36
N ALA A 72 -6.19 -8.93 7.73
CA ALA A 72 -5.11 -9.22 6.78
C ALA A 72 -5.38 -10.51 5.99
N ARG A 73 -5.82 -11.56 6.66
CA ARG A 73 -6.12 -12.84 6.02
C ARG A 73 -7.28 -12.70 5.04
N ARG A 74 -8.34 -12.02 5.45
CA ARG A 74 -9.52 -11.81 4.60
C ARG A 74 -9.18 -11.00 3.35
N LEU A 75 -8.38 -9.95 3.49
CA LEU A 75 -7.92 -9.15 2.36
C LEU A 75 -7.06 -9.99 1.41
N TRP A 76 -6.07 -10.68 1.95
CA TRP A 76 -5.12 -11.45 1.14
C TRP A 76 -5.80 -12.57 0.34
N GLU A 77 -6.83 -13.17 0.90
CA GLU A 77 -7.59 -14.25 0.27
C GLU A 77 -8.75 -13.76 -0.60
N GLY A 78 -9.02 -12.46 -0.60
CA GLY A 78 -10.16 -11.89 -1.32
C GLY A 78 -9.98 -11.92 -2.84
N SER A 79 -11.08 -12.14 -3.54
CA SER A 79 -11.10 -12.19 -5.01
C SER A 79 -10.88 -10.82 -5.65
N GLU A 80 -11.04 -9.74 -4.89
CA GLU A 80 -10.84 -8.36 -5.36
C GLU A 80 -9.40 -7.89 -5.22
N VAL A 81 -8.52 -8.76 -4.75
CA VAL A 81 -7.12 -8.43 -4.45
C VAL A 81 -6.19 -9.18 -5.40
N ALA A 82 -5.28 -8.42 -6.02
CA ALA A 82 -4.13 -8.97 -6.73
C ALA A 82 -2.96 -9.06 -5.75
N ARG A 83 -2.39 -10.24 -5.60
CA ARG A 83 -1.24 -10.49 -4.73
C ARG A 83 0.03 -10.18 -5.51
N LEU A 84 0.76 -9.17 -5.08
CA LEU A 84 1.94 -8.67 -5.78
C LEU A 84 3.20 -9.14 -5.07
N ILE A 85 3.67 -10.33 -5.46
CA ILE A 85 4.84 -10.94 -4.83
C ILE A 85 6.11 -10.39 -5.48
N PRO A 86 7.06 -9.84 -4.70
CA PRO A 86 8.33 -9.38 -5.26
C PRO A 86 9.08 -10.52 -5.94
N THR A 87 9.54 -10.27 -7.16
CA THR A 87 10.41 -11.20 -7.91
C THR A 87 11.86 -10.93 -7.54
N PRO A 88 12.80 -11.86 -7.93
CA PRO A 88 14.22 -11.62 -7.68
C PRO A 88 14.77 -10.33 -8.28
N ASP A 89 14.14 -9.80 -9.33
CA ASP A 89 14.59 -8.58 -10.00
C ASP A 89 14.24 -7.31 -9.22
N VAL A 90 13.34 -7.38 -8.24
CA VAL A 90 12.89 -6.22 -7.49
C VAL A 90 14.01 -5.58 -6.67
N LEU A 91 14.89 -6.38 -6.05
CA LEU A 91 15.97 -5.83 -5.25
C LEU A 91 17.00 -5.07 -6.10
N PRO A 92 17.56 -5.65 -7.19
CA PRO A 92 18.43 -4.87 -8.07
C PRO A 92 17.78 -3.59 -8.58
N ARG A 93 16.51 -3.66 -8.98
CA ARG A 93 15.78 -2.48 -9.45
C ARG A 93 15.64 -1.43 -8.35
N THR A 94 15.36 -1.85 -7.11
CA THR A 94 15.30 -0.94 -5.95
C THR A 94 16.62 -0.20 -5.79
N LEU A 95 17.74 -0.92 -5.85
CA LEU A 95 19.07 -0.32 -5.72
C LEU A 95 19.35 0.67 -6.84
N ASP A 96 19.00 0.32 -8.07
CA ASP A 96 19.17 1.21 -9.23
C ASP A 96 18.35 2.50 -9.06
N LEU A 97 17.12 2.41 -8.59
CA LEU A 97 16.27 3.58 -8.34
C LEU A 97 16.84 4.45 -7.23
N MET A 98 17.33 3.83 -6.15
CA MET A 98 17.97 4.56 -5.05
C MET A 98 19.17 5.37 -5.53
N GLU A 99 19.99 4.78 -6.38
CA GLU A 99 21.15 5.48 -6.97
C GLU A 99 20.71 6.58 -7.92
N SER A 100 19.80 6.26 -8.86
CA SER A 100 19.38 7.19 -9.91
C SER A 100 18.72 8.45 -9.37
N PHE A 101 17.95 8.31 -8.28
CA PHE A 101 17.24 9.44 -7.67
C PHE A 101 17.94 9.97 -6.43
N ASP A 102 19.13 9.46 -6.10
CA ASP A 102 19.92 9.88 -4.94
C ASP A 102 19.11 9.85 -3.64
N LEU A 103 18.47 8.72 -3.38
CA LEU A 103 17.56 8.56 -2.24
C LEU A 103 18.32 8.08 -1.00
N GLY A 104 17.93 8.62 0.16
CA GLY A 104 18.50 8.22 1.44
C GLY A 104 17.85 6.97 2.05
N ARG A 105 18.43 6.51 3.14
CA ARG A 105 18.02 5.26 3.81
C ARG A 105 16.55 5.20 4.19
N LYS A 106 15.91 6.32 4.46
CA LYS A 106 14.49 6.37 4.84
C LYS A 106 13.55 6.03 3.70
N ARG A 107 14.07 6.02 2.47
CA ARG A 107 13.29 5.76 1.26
C ARG A 107 13.40 4.33 0.76
N ILE A 108 14.14 3.46 1.47
CA ILE A 108 14.41 2.08 1.01
C ILE A 108 13.12 1.29 0.82
N LEU A 109 12.25 1.29 1.83
CA LEU A 109 11.04 0.46 1.80
C LEU A 109 10.02 0.96 0.79
N ASP A 110 9.83 2.28 0.68
CA ASP A 110 8.95 2.88 -0.33
C ASP A 110 9.45 2.60 -1.74
N THR A 111 10.75 2.70 -1.94
CA THR A 111 11.36 2.41 -3.25
C THR A 111 11.20 0.93 -3.62
N ALA A 112 11.37 0.04 -2.65
CA ALA A 112 11.15 -1.40 -2.85
C ALA A 112 9.68 -1.68 -3.22
N LEU A 113 8.75 -0.98 -2.60
CA LEU A 113 7.33 -1.11 -2.93
C LEU A 113 7.05 -0.62 -4.36
N ALA A 114 7.60 0.54 -4.72
CA ALA A 114 7.48 1.07 -6.07
C ALA A 114 8.04 0.10 -7.11
N ALA A 115 9.20 -0.48 -6.85
CA ALA A 115 9.82 -1.48 -7.74
C ALA A 115 8.98 -2.75 -7.84
N THR A 116 8.34 -3.17 -6.75
CA THR A 116 7.42 -4.32 -6.75
C THR A 116 6.22 -4.04 -7.66
N PHE A 117 5.64 -2.87 -7.56
CA PHE A 117 4.50 -2.46 -8.40
C PHE A 117 4.90 -2.38 -9.85
N GLU A 118 6.04 -1.76 -10.15
CA GLU A 118 6.56 -1.70 -11.52
C GLU A 118 6.74 -3.10 -12.12
N SER A 119 7.34 -4.00 -11.37
CA SER A 119 7.57 -5.39 -11.80
C SER A 119 6.27 -6.13 -12.11
N ALA A 120 5.20 -5.81 -11.40
CA ALA A 120 3.89 -6.42 -11.59
C ALA A 120 3.02 -5.71 -12.64
N GLY A 121 3.56 -4.67 -13.30
CA GLY A 121 2.80 -3.89 -14.27
C GLY A 121 1.76 -2.97 -13.67
N VAL A 122 1.85 -2.69 -12.37
CA VAL A 122 0.95 -1.77 -11.67
C VAL A 122 1.44 -0.35 -11.88
N ARG A 123 0.56 0.52 -12.39
CA ARG A 123 0.89 1.90 -12.76
C ARG A 123 0.28 2.95 -11.85
N ARG A 124 -0.59 2.55 -10.93
CA ARG A 124 -1.26 3.48 -10.02
C ARG A 124 -1.03 3.04 -8.58
N ILE A 125 -0.81 4.01 -7.70
CA ILE A 125 -0.67 3.77 -6.27
C ILE A 125 -1.55 4.73 -5.48
N ALA A 126 -2.28 4.20 -4.49
CA ALA A 126 -2.99 5.00 -3.51
C ALA A 126 -2.11 5.13 -2.26
N THR A 127 -1.83 6.35 -1.86
CA THR A 127 -0.99 6.64 -0.71
C THR A 127 -1.45 7.93 -0.04
N LEU A 128 -1.20 8.05 1.27
CA LEU A 128 -1.39 9.31 2.00
C LEU A 128 -0.16 10.21 1.93
N ASN A 129 0.95 9.71 1.38
CA ASN A 129 2.22 10.43 1.26
C ASN A 129 2.63 10.52 -0.22
N PRO A 130 1.91 11.31 -1.02
CA PRO A 130 2.14 11.34 -2.47
C PRO A 130 3.57 11.75 -2.85
N GLY A 131 4.22 12.60 -2.06
CA GLY A 131 5.59 13.02 -2.33
C GLY A 131 6.60 11.88 -2.33
N ASP A 132 6.34 10.81 -1.60
CA ASP A 132 7.23 9.66 -1.51
C ASP A 132 7.25 8.82 -2.79
N PHE A 133 6.21 8.91 -3.60
CA PHE A 133 6.07 8.10 -4.82
C PHE A 133 6.02 8.92 -6.10
N ALA A 134 5.74 10.22 -6.01
CA ALA A 134 5.61 11.09 -7.18
C ALA A 134 6.90 11.22 -8.00
N ILE A 135 8.05 10.93 -7.39
CA ILE A 135 9.35 10.97 -8.08
C ILE A 135 9.52 9.85 -9.10
N PHE A 136 8.75 8.75 -8.97
CA PHE A 136 8.87 7.60 -9.86
C PHE A 136 7.99 7.82 -11.11
N PRO A 137 8.59 7.96 -12.31
CA PRO A 137 7.81 8.30 -13.51
C PRO A 137 6.87 7.19 -13.97
N PHE A 138 7.07 5.97 -13.50
CA PHE A 138 6.24 4.82 -13.87
C PHE A 138 4.99 4.65 -12.98
N LEU A 139 4.84 5.49 -11.92
CA LEU A 139 3.68 5.43 -11.01
C LEU A 139 2.87 6.72 -11.08
N GLU A 140 1.58 6.57 -11.26
CA GLU A 140 0.61 7.64 -11.06
C GLU A 140 0.09 7.58 -9.64
N VAL A 141 0.23 8.67 -8.90
CA VAL A 141 -0.25 8.74 -7.52
C VAL A 141 -1.73 9.11 -7.51
N VAL A 142 -2.53 8.23 -6.92
CA VAL A 142 -3.95 8.49 -6.69
C VAL A 142 -4.08 9.08 -5.29
N GLN A 143 -4.50 10.34 -5.22
CA GLN A 143 -4.67 11.02 -3.95
C GLN A 143 -6.00 10.65 -3.31
N ILE A 144 -5.97 10.52 -1.99
CA ILE A 144 -7.17 10.32 -1.21
C ILE A 144 -7.61 11.68 -0.67
N PRO A 145 -8.86 12.11 -0.92
CA PRO A 145 -9.35 13.39 -0.44
C PRO A 145 -9.26 13.51 1.09
N VAL A 146 -9.01 14.70 1.55
CA VAL A 146 -8.97 15.01 2.98
C VAL A 146 -10.36 14.93 3.59
#